data_bdf26e79ad67e94b645cca1277d151c7
#
_entry.id   bdf26e79ad67e94b645cca1277d151c7
#
_cell.length_a   1.000
_cell.length_b   1.000
_cell.length_c   1.000
_cell.angle_alpha   90.00
_cell.angle_beta   90.00
_cell.angle_gamma   90.00
#
_symmetry.space_group_name_H-M   'P 1'
#
loop_
_entity.id
_entity.type
_entity.pdbx_description
1 polymer ?
#
loop_
_entity_poly.entity_id
_entity_poly.type
_entity_poly.pdbx_seq_one_letter_code
_entity_poly.pdbx_strand_id
1 'polypeptide(L)'
;MQLNPAEISELIKSRIEGLAASTDVRNQGTVVSVTDGIVRVHGLSDVMAGEMLEFPATADGQPSFGLALNLERDSVGAVILGEYTHISEGDIVKCTGRILEVPVGPELVGRVVNALGQPIDGKGPINAKMTDVIEKVAPGVIARQSVDQPLQSGIKSIDAMVPVGRGQRELIIGDRQTGKTAVAIDAIINQKGQGVTCVYVAIGQKASSVKNVVRALEQAGAMEYTIVVAASASESAAMQYVSAYSGCTMGEYFRDRGQDALIVYDDLSKQAVAYRQVSLLLRRPPGREAFPGDVFYLHSRLLERAARVNADYVEAFTKGEVKGKTGSLTALPIIETQAGDVSAFVPTNVISITDGQIFLETSLFNAGIRPAINAGISVSRVGGSAQTKLIKGLSGGIRTDLAQYRELAAFAQFASDLDDATRKQLDRGARVTELLKQAQYSPLPVALMASSLFAVNKGFMDDIEVKKVLSFESGLHQFLKTSYGALVDRLNEKKAFDKEGKDEAELTAAITAFKKSFA
;
A
#
# COMPACT_ATOMS: atom_id res chain seq x y z
N MET A 1 -21.02 -19.27 61.43
CA MET A 1 -19.85 -20.13 61.63
C MET A 1 -18.63 -19.24 61.72
N GLN A 2 -18.03 -19.08 62.87
CA GLN A 2 -16.75 -18.39 63.00
C GLN A 2 -15.66 -19.40 62.68
N LEU A 3 -14.94 -19.22 61.58
CA LEU A 3 -13.80 -20.04 61.23
C LEU A 3 -12.71 -19.84 62.28
N ASN A 4 -12.20 -20.94 62.82
CA ASN A 4 -11.11 -20.94 63.81
C ASN A 4 -9.82 -20.43 63.14
N PRO A 5 -9.01 -19.56 63.79
CA PRO A 5 -7.75 -19.09 63.23
C PRO A 5 -6.79 -20.19 62.78
N ALA A 6 -6.86 -21.38 63.38
CA ALA A 6 -6.10 -22.55 62.94
C ALA A 6 -6.55 -23.10 61.57
N GLU A 7 -7.87 -23.16 61.33
CA GLU A 7 -8.41 -23.60 60.05
C GLU A 7 -8.11 -22.63 58.90
N ILE A 8 -8.11 -21.31 59.18
CA ILE A 8 -7.69 -20.29 58.22
C ILE A 8 -6.21 -20.44 57.91
N SER A 9 -5.38 -20.71 58.90
CA SER A 9 -3.96 -20.93 58.74
C SER A 9 -3.63 -22.19 57.94
N GLU A 10 -4.37 -23.28 58.13
CA GLU A 10 -4.25 -24.51 57.34
C GLU A 10 -4.75 -24.31 55.88
N LEU A 11 -5.84 -23.59 55.69
CA LEU A 11 -6.38 -23.27 54.35
C LEU A 11 -5.41 -22.35 53.56
N ILE A 12 -4.76 -21.41 54.24
CA ILE A 12 -3.72 -20.58 53.65
C ILE A 12 -2.47 -21.42 53.36
N LYS A 13 -2.06 -22.32 54.27
CA LYS A 13 -0.93 -23.21 54.03
C LYS A 13 -1.17 -24.18 52.88
N SER A 14 -2.33 -24.81 52.82
CA SER A 14 -2.66 -25.71 51.69
C SER A 14 -2.76 -25.00 50.36
N ARG A 15 -3.22 -23.74 50.35
CA ARG A 15 -3.18 -22.90 49.12
C ARG A 15 -1.75 -22.47 48.77
N ILE A 16 -0.91 -22.16 49.71
CA ILE A 16 0.50 -21.83 49.50
C ILE A 16 1.27 -23.06 49.02
N GLU A 17 1.02 -24.25 49.57
CA GLU A 17 1.64 -25.50 49.15
C GLU A 17 1.14 -25.92 47.74
N GLY A 18 -0.11 -25.67 47.41
CA GLY A 18 -0.65 -25.84 46.04
C GLY A 18 -0.07 -24.84 45.02
N LEU A 19 0.31 -23.65 45.48
CA LEU A 19 1.02 -22.66 44.66
C LEU A 19 2.52 -23.01 44.46
N ALA A 20 3.13 -23.70 45.43
CA ALA A 20 4.54 -24.12 45.32
C ALA A 20 4.77 -25.31 44.37
N ALA A 21 3.70 -25.99 43.94
CA ALA A 21 3.78 -27.10 42.99
C ALA A 21 3.77 -26.69 41.51
N SER A 22 3.65 -25.38 41.17
CA SER A 22 3.76 -24.92 39.81
C SER A 22 5.16 -24.37 39.54
N THR A 23 6.03 -25.23 39.05
CA THR A 23 7.44 -24.93 38.70
C THR A 23 7.58 -23.97 37.50
N ASP A 24 6.52 -23.30 37.04
CA ASP A 24 6.57 -22.51 35.80
C ASP A 24 5.79 -21.19 35.87
N VAL A 25 5.77 -20.54 37.04
CA VAL A 25 5.10 -19.22 37.22
C VAL A 25 5.70 -18.11 36.33
N ARG A 26 6.92 -18.30 35.83
CA ARG A 26 7.58 -17.34 34.94
C ARG A 26 6.97 -17.32 33.54
N ASN A 27 6.55 -18.46 33.01
CA ASN A 27 6.06 -18.65 31.66
C ASN A 27 4.55 -18.87 31.59
N GLN A 28 3.85 -18.85 32.72
CA GLN A 28 2.40 -18.98 32.80
C GLN A 28 1.80 -17.82 33.59
N GLY A 29 0.62 -17.41 33.19
CA GLY A 29 -0.16 -16.37 33.86
C GLY A 29 -1.63 -16.73 33.91
N THR A 30 -2.38 -15.96 34.66
CA THR A 30 -3.83 -16.13 34.83
C THR A 30 -4.55 -14.91 34.32
N VAL A 31 -5.61 -15.11 33.55
CA VAL A 31 -6.49 -14.05 33.07
C VAL A 31 -7.21 -13.39 34.25
N VAL A 32 -7.04 -12.08 34.40
CA VAL A 32 -7.67 -11.27 35.46
C VAL A 32 -8.92 -10.58 34.94
N SER A 33 -8.93 -10.16 33.69
CA SER A 33 -10.10 -9.55 33.06
C SER A 33 -10.04 -9.67 31.54
N VAL A 34 -11.20 -9.74 30.91
CA VAL A 34 -11.39 -9.73 29.46
C VAL A 34 -12.38 -8.64 29.09
N THR A 35 -12.01 -7.76 28.16
CA THR A 35 -12.90 -6.68 27.67
C THR A 35 -12.59 -6.42 26.20
N ASP A 36 -13.55 -6.65 25.32
CA ASP A 36 -13.47 -6.37 23.89
C ASP A 36 -12.19 -6.91 23.20
N GLY A 37 -11.79 -8.13 23.54
CA GLY A 37 -10.60 -8.78 23.01
C GLY A 37 -9.29 -8.31 23.61
N ILE A 38 -9.31 -7.44 24.61
CA ILE A 38 -8.17 -7.09 25.44
C ILE A 38 -8.22 -7.91 26.71
N VAL A 39 -7.11 -8.53 27.06
CA VAL A 39 -6.97 -9.39 28.23
C VAL A 39 -5.87 -8.83 29.13
N ARG A 40 -6.16 -8.74 30.44
CA ARG A 40 -5.14 -8.53 31.45
C ARG A 40 -4.77 -9.86 32.07
N VAL A 41 -3.50 -10.16 32.08
CA VAL A 41 -2.94 -11.41 32.61
C VAL A 41 -2.03 -11.09 33.79
N HIS A 42 -2.23 -11.75 34.90
CA HIS A 42 -1.32 -11.69 36.06
C HIS A 42 -0.26 -12.78 35.93
N GLY A 43 0.98 -12.46 36.21
CA GLY A 43 2.12 -13.36 36.01
C GLY A 43 2.85 -13.03 34.69
N LEU A 44 3.37 -14.04 34.00
CA LEU A 44 4.16 -13.92 32.78
C LEU A 44 5.41 -13.05 32.94
N SER A 45 6.18 -13.29 33.99
CA SER A 45 7.34 -12.44 34.38
C SER A 45 8.43 -12.36 33.31
N ASP A 46 8.55 -13.37 32.45
CA ASP A 46 9.58 -13.47 31.41
C ASP A 46 9.07 -13.06 30.00
N VAL A 47 7.83 -12.54 29.89
CA VAL A 47 7.22 -12.16 28.61
C VAL A 47 7.96 -10.99 27.95
N MET A 48 8.12 -11.06 26.64
CA MET A 48 8.68 -9.97 25.83
C MET A 48 7.57 -9.11 25.22
N ALA A 49 7.85 -7.84 24.99
CA ALA A 49 6.96 -6.98 24.21
C ALA A 49 6.82 -7.52 22.78
N GLY A 50 5.57 -7.66 22.30
CA GLY A 50 5.29 -8.25 20.99
C GLY A 50 5.38 -9.77 20.95
N GLU A 51 5.51 -10.42 22.11
CA GLU A 51 5.47 -11.88 22.17
C GLU A 51 4.06 -12.41 21.94
N MET A 52 3.99 -13.52 21.26
CA MET A 52 2.77 -14.28 21.05
C MET A 52 2.46 -15.10 22.31
N LEU A 53 1.26 -14.95 22.84
CA LEU A 53 0.76 -15.67 24.00
C LEU A 53 -0.24 -16.73 23.56
N GLU A 54 -0.17 -17.92 24.16
CA GLU A 54 -1.13 -18.99 23.92
C GLU A 54 -2.22 -18.96 24.99
N PHE A 55 -3.47 -18.87 24.52
CA PHE A 55 -4.69 -18.89 25.32
C PHE A 55 -5.39 -20.26 25.18
N PRO A 56 -6.39 -20.56 26.04
CA PRO A 56 -7.21 -21.76 25.84
C PRO A 56 -7.74 -21.87 24.41
N ALA A 57 -7.76 -23.11 23.91
CA ALA A 57 -8.26 -23.37 22.56
C ALA A 57 -9.76 -23.04 22.44
N THR A 58 -10.19 -22.69 21.23
CA THR A 58 -11.60 -22.51 20.89
C THR A 58 -12.39 -23.82 21.05
N ALA A 59 -13.71 -23.75 21.06
CA ALA A 59 -14.58 -24.94 21.15
C ALA A 59 -14.29 -25.98 20.05
N ASP A 60 -13.80 -25.55 18.91
CA ASP A 60 -13.40 -26.40 17.76
C ASP A 60 -11.96 -26.94 17.88
N GLY A 61 -11.32 -26.73 19.04
CA GLY A 61 -9.95 -27.20 19.30
C GLY A 61 -8.85 -26.42 18.59
N GLN A 62 -9.16 -25.26 18.00
CA GLN A 62 -8.15 -24.42 17.36
C GLN A 62 -7.37 -23.62 18.42
N PRO A 63 -6.04 -23.51 18.29
CA PRO A 63 -5.23 -22.71 19.22
C PRO A 63 -5.62 -21.23 19.13
N SER A 64 -5.77 -20.58 20.27
CA SER A 64 -6.06 -19.16 20.38
C SER A 64 -4.80 -18.41 20.82
N PHE A 65 -4.48 -17.34 20.12
CA PHE A 65 -3.27 -16.56 20.36
C PHE A 65 -3.59 -15.09 20.64
N GLY A 66 -2.73 -14.47 21.42
CA GLY A 66 -2.75 -13.04 21.68
C GLY A 66 -1.36 -12.43 21.57
N LEU A 67 -1.31 -11.11 21.54
CA LEU A 67 -0.09 -10.33 21.44
C LEU A 67 0.12 -9.52 22.72
N ALA A 68 1.25 -9.69 23.38
CA ALA A 68 1.64 -8.91 24.56
C ALA A 68 2.03 -7.49 24.14
N LEU A 69 1.28 -6.47 24.61
CA LEU A 69 1.48 -5.07 24.22
C LEU A 69 1.87 -4.15 25.37
N ASN A 70 1.28 -4.34 26.57
CA ASN A 70 1.63 -3.59 27.76
C ASN A 70 2.29 -4.52 28.77
N LEU A 71 3.52 -4.20 29.15
CA LEU A 71 4.24 -4.90 30.20
C LEU A 71 4.26 -4.02 31.43
N GLU A 72 3.42 -4.34 32.42
CA GLU A 72 3.35 -3.68 33.71
C GLU A 72 4.03 -4.55 34.78
N ARG A 73 4.28 -3.99 35.96
CA ARG A 73 5.00 -4.70 37.03
C ARG A 73 4.34 -6.02 37.44
N ASP A 74 3.02 -6.01 37.55
CA ASP A 74 2.25 -7.12 38.11
C ASP A 74 1.25 -7.71 37.11
N SER A 75 1.20 -7.17 35.89
CA SER A 75 0.26 -7.63 34.85
C SER A 75 0.76 -7.36 33.44
N VAL A 76 0.24 -8.13 32.52
CA VAL A 76 0.47 -7.98 31.07
C VAL A 76 -0.85 -7.66 30.40
N GLY A 77 -0.89 -6.58 29.63
CA GLY A 77 -1.99 -6.27 28.73
C GLY A 77 -1.75 -6.91 27.38
N ALA A 78 -2.61 -7.84 27.00
CA ALA A 78 -2.54 -8.53 25.72
C ALA A 78 -3.81 -8.29 24.90
N VAL A 79 -3.68 -8.39 23.56
CA VAL A 79 -4.80 -8.35 22.63
C VAL A 79 -4.95 -9.70 21.93
N ILE A 80 -6.17 -10.21 21.86
CA ILE A 80 -6.45 -11.49 21.22
C ILE A 80 -6.48 -11.33 19.70
N LEU A 81 -5.81 -12.24 19.01
CA LEU A 81 -5.74 -12.29 17.55
C LEU A 81 -6.83 -13.23 17.00
N GLY A 82 -8.07 -12.74 16.97
CA GLY A 82 -9.23 -13.51 16.52
C GLY A 82 -10.39 -13.48 17.50
N GLU A 83 -11.12 -14.60 17.61
CA GLU A 83 -12.24 -14.76 18.54
C GLU A 83 -11.76 -14.85 19.99
N TYR A 84 -12.50 -14.23 20.91
CA TYR A 84 -12.13 -14.18 22.34
C TYR A 84 -13.30 -14.56 23.27
N THR A 85 -14.46 -14.87 22.73
CA THR A 85 -15.68 -15.14 23.53
C THR A 85 -15.60 -16.35 24.44
N HIS A 86 -14.66 -17.26 24.15
CA HIS A 86 -14.40 -18.46 24.94
C HIS A 86 -13.40 -18.24 26.09
N ILE A 87 -12.75 -17.08 26.13
CA ILE A 87 -11.73 -16.76 27.16
C ILE A 87 -12.42 -16.16 28.38
N SER A 88 -12.13 -16.67 29.54
CA SER A 88 -12.74 -16.31 30.82
C SER A 88 -11.70 -15.91 31.87
N GLU A 89 -12.15 -15.19 32.89
CA GLU A 89 -11.32 -14.92 34.06
C GLU A 89 -10.92 -16.24 34.76
N GLY A 90 -9.66 -16.34 35.13
CA GLY A 90 -9.08 -17.55 35.72
C GLY A 90 -8.41 -18.48 34.71
N ASP A 91 -8.58 -18.27 33.41
CA ASP A 91 -7.91 -19.07 32.39
C ASP A 91 -6.39 -18.92 32.45
N ILE A 92 -5.70 -20.00 32.08
CA ILE A 92 -4.24 -20.04 32.06
C ILE A 92 -3.74 -19.60 30.68
N VAL A 93 -2.79 -18.65 30.69
CA VAL A 93 -2.11 -18.14 29.50
C VAL A 93 -0.63 -18.52 29.59
N LYS A 94 -0.05 -18.90 28.45
CA LYS A 94 1.35 -19.32 28.36
C LYS A 94 2.16 -18.41 27.46
N CYS A 95 3.40 -18.11 27.85
CA CYS A 95 4.40 -17.55 26.98
C CYS A 95 4.80 -18.57 25.91
N THR A 96 4.92 -18.14 24.68
CA THR A 96 5.41 -19.01 23.59
C THR A 96 6.92 -18.87 23.37
N GLY A 97 7.55 -17.83 23.93
CA GLY A 97 8.94 -17.47 23.66
C GLY A 97 9.18 -16.96 22.25
N ARG A 98 8.13 -16.68 21.48
CA ARG A 98 8.20 -16.30 20.07
C ARG A 98 7.50 -14.96 19.84
N ILE A 99 8.18 -14.07 19.17
CA ILE A 99 7.57 -12.85 18.64
C ILE A 99 6.59 -13.23 17.51
N LEU A 100 5.51 -12.47 17.35
CA LEU A 100 4.52 -12.75 16.33
C LEU A 100 5.15 -12.78 14.93
N GLU A 101 4.97 -13.89 14.25
CA GLU A 101 5.50 -14.15 12.92
C GLU A 101 4.39 -14.63 11.97
N VAL A 102 4.62 -14.46 10.67
CA VAL A 102 3.71 -14.88 9.61
C VAL A 102 4.45 -15.69 8.55
N PRO A 103 3.74 -16.58 7.83
CA PRO A 103 4.34 -17.27 6.69
C PRO A 103 4.77 -16.28 5.63
N VAL A 104 5.91 -16.56 5.01
CA VAL A 104 6.48 -15.78 3.90
C VAL A 104 6.96 -16.72 2.80
N GLY A 105 7.00 -16.24 1.59
CA GLY A 105 7.52 -16.99 0.47
C GLY A 105 6.65 -16.96 -0.78
N PRO A 106 7.12 -17.55 -1.87
CA PRO A 106 6.39 -17.60 -3.14
C PRO A 106 5.09 -18.42 -3.06
N GLU A 107 4.94 -19.30 -2.06
CA GLU A 107 3.75 -20.11 -1.84
C GLU A 107 2.50 -19.28 -1.51
N LEU A 108 2.67 -18.03 -1.08
CA LEU A 108 1.60 -17.08 -0.80
C LEU A 108 1.10 -16.35 -2.05
N VAL A 109 1.88 -16.35 -3.14
CA VAL A 109 1.50 -15.66 -4.38
C VAL A 109 0.25 -16.32 -4.98
N GLY A 110 -0.72 -15.50 -5.39
CA GLY A 110 -2.01 -15.96 -5.90
C GLY A 110 -3.04 -16.30 -4.83
N ARG A 111 -2.70 -16.11 -3.54
CA ARG A 111 -3.55 -16.47 -2.42
C ARG A 111 -4.14 -15.23 -1.73
N VAL A 112 -5.29 -15.45 -1.09
CA VAL A 112 -5.92 -14.48 -0.18
C VAL A 112 -5.81 -15.02 1.23
N VAL A 113 -5.16 -14.25 2.11
CA VAL A 113 -4.87 -14.64 3.49
C VAL A 113 -5.40 -13.60 4.47
N ASN A 114 -5.59 -14.01 5.73
CA ASN A 114 -5.88 -13.08 6.83
C ASN A 114 -4.59 -12.42 7.37
N ALA A 115 -4.72 -11.60 8.41
CA ALA A 115 -3.59 -10.91 9.04
C ALA A 115 -2.51 -11.84 9.64
N LEU A 116 -2.82 -13.10 9.88
CA LEU A 116 -1.88 -14.11 10.37
C LEU A 116 -1.29 -14.98 9.25
N GLY A 117 -1.61 -14.67 7.99
CA GLY A 117 -1.16 -15.46 6.83
C GLY A 117 -1.92 -16.77 6.61
N GLN A 118 -3.05 -16.96 7.29
CA GLN A 118 -3.91 -18.14 7.09
C GLN A 118 -4.78 -17.93 5.85
N PRO A 119 -4.94 -18.96 4.98
CA PRO A 119 -5.73 -18.83 3.76
C PRO A 119 -7.23 -18.68 4.07
N ILE A 120 -7.86 -17.73 3.37
CA ILE A 120 -9.31 -17.47 3.46
C ILE A 120 -10.01 -17.54 2.10
N ASP A 121 -9.30 -18.01 1.08
CA ASP A 121 -9.75 -18.09 -0.32
C ASP A 121 -10.40 -19.44 -0.70
N GLY A 122 -10.48 -20.36 0.24
CA GLY A 122 -11.04 -21.70 -0.01
C GLY A 122 -10.17 -22.62 -0.89
N LYS A 123 -8.94 -22.22 -1.21
CA LYS A 123 -8.01 -22.99 -2.07
C LYS A 123 -7.14 -23.99 -1.28
N GLY A 124 -7.51 -24.30 -0.04
CA GLY A 124 -6.78 -25.23 0.83
C GLY A 124 -5.58 -24.58 1.55
N PRO A 125 -4.86 -25.36 2.38
CA PRO A 125 -3.75 -24.87 3.18
C PRO A 125 -2.58 -24.38 2.34
N ILE A 126 -1.79 -23.45 2.89
CA ILE A 126 -0.55 -22.95 2.29
C ILE A 126 0.61 -23.65 2.98
N ASN A 127 1.42 -24.37 2.24
CA ASN A 127 2.62 -25.05 2.74
C ASN A 127 3.83 -24.12 2.64
N ALA A 128 3.77 -22.98 3.33
CA ALA A 128 4.90 -22.06 3.39
C ALA A 128 6.08 -22.73 4.11
N LYS A 129 7.28 -22.60 3.53
CA LYS A 129 8.51 -23.20 4.07
C LYS A 129 9.16 -22.33 5.12
N MET A 130 8.81 -21.06 5.16
CA MET A 130 9.45 -20.06 6.02
C MET A 130 8.40 -19.20 6.71
N THR A 131 8.73 -18.78 7.93
CA THR A 131 8.04 -17.73 8.67
C THR A 131 8.98 -16.58 8.94
N ASP A 132 8.46 -15.40 9.20
CA ASP A 132 9.25 -14.25 9.55
C ASP A 132 8.46 -13.31 10.46
N VAL A 133 9.16 -12.59 11.34
CA VAL A 133 8.54 -11.71 12.33
C VAL A 133 7.90 -10.51 11.66
N ILE A 134 6.74 -10.09 12.20
CA ILE A 134 5.99 -8.96 11.63
C ILE A 134 6.60 -7.60 11.99
N GLU A 135 7.22 -7.48 13.16
CA GLU A 135 7.88 -6.26 13.60
C GLU A 135 9.39 -6.36 13.34
N LYS A 136 9.87 -5.61 12.36
CA LYS A 136 11.28 -5.58 11.97
C LYS A 136 11.80 -4.15 11.94
N VAL A 137 13.08 -4.01 12.20
CA VAL A 137 13.79 -2.76 11.98
C VAL A 137 13.97 -2.55 10.47
N ALA A 138 13.66 -1.34 10.01
CA ALA A 138 13.87 -0.94 8.62
C ALA A 138 15.35 -1.01 8.21
N PRO A 139 15.66 -1.23 6.92
CA PRO A 139 17.04 -1.19 6.44
C PRO A 139 17.71 0.14 6.81
N GLY A 140 18.90 0.07 7.38
CA GLY A 140 19.70 1.25 7.74
C GLY A 140 20.21 2.03 6.52
N VAL A 141 20.78 3.21 6.76
CA VAL A 141 21.25 4.12 5.69
C VAL A 141 22.24 3.45 4.74
N ILE A 142 23.18 2.66 5.28
CA ILE A 142 24.23 1.99 4.49
C ILE A 142 23.65 0.89 3.59
N ALA A 143 22.56 0.25 4.01
CA ALA A 143 21.89 -0.81 3.25
C ALA A 143 21.04 -0.27 2.09
N ARG A 144 20.73 1.03 2.10
CA ARG A 144 19.86 1.65 1.09
C ARG A 144 20.64 2.06 -0.16
N GLN A 145 19.94 2.03 -1.27
CA GLN A 145 20.39 2.56 -2.55
C GLN A 145 19.41 3.62 -3.04
N SER A 146 19.91 4.58 -3.82
CA SER A 146 19.05 5.61 -4.45
C SER A 146 17.96 4.99 -5.33
N VAL A 147 16.79 5.60 -5.30
CA VAL A 147 15.64 5.22 -6.15
C VAL A 147 15.85 5.83 -7.53
N ASP A 148 16.24 5.01 -8.50
CA ASP A 148 16.58 5.41 -9.87
C ASP A 148 15.93 4.51 -10.94
N GLN A 149 15.06 3.58 -10.52
CA GLN A 149 14.31 2.72 -11.42
C GLN A 149 12.82 3.03 -11.34
N PRO A 150 12.15 3.24 -12.49
CA PRO A 150 10.73 3.52 -12.51
C PRO A 150 9.89 2.30 -12.10
N LEU A 151 8.85 2.55 -11.30
CA LEU A 151 7.71 1.67 -11.14
C LEU A 151 6.60 2.24 -12.02
N GLN A 152 6.38 1.68 -13.20
CA GLN A 152 5.35 2.17 -14.12
C GLN A 152 3.97 1.83 -13.58
N SER A 153 3.15 2.84 -13.31
CA SER A 153 1.76 2.65 -12.90
C SER A 153 0.83 2.33 -14.08
N GLY A 154 1.25 2.69 -15.28
CA GLY A 154 0.42 2.61 -16.49
C GLY A 154 -0.66 3.69 -16.56
N ILE A 155 -0.66 4.64 -15.63
CA ILE A 155 -1.59 5.78 -15.57
C ILE A 155 -0.87 7.02 -16.09
N LYS A 156 -1.38 7.58 -17.19
CA LYS A 156 -0.75 8.73 -17.88
C LYS A 156 -0.41 9.89 -16.94
N SER A 157 -1.37 10.28 -16.13
CA SER A 157 -1.22 11.41 -15.20
C SER A 157 -0.20 11.17 -14.10
N ILE A 158 -0.03 9.91 -13.64
CA ILE A 158 0.96 9.56 -12.63
C ILE A 158 2.34 9.48 -13.26
N ASP A 159 2.52 8.63 -14.26
CA ASP A 159 3.83 8.37 -14.85
C ASP A 159 4.44 9.60 -15.50
N ALA A 160 3.60 10.53 -16.01
CA ALA A 160 4.06 11.80 -16.57
C ALA A 160 4.34 12.89 -15.52
N MET A 161 3.53 13.01 -14.45
CA MET A 161 3.59 14.17 -13.56
C MET A 161 4.06 13.86 -12.14
N VAL A 162 3.76 12.67 -11.63
CA VAL A 162 4.05 12.26 -10.24
C VAL A 162 4.62 10.83 -10.26
N PRO A 163 5.77 10.63 -10.94
CA PRO A 163 6.31 9.30 -11.17
C PRO A 163 6.75 8.63 -9.87
N VAL A 164 6.55 7.31 -9.81
CA VAL A 164 6.90 6.46 -8.67
C VAL A 164 8.11 5.61 -9.04
N GLY A 165 9.10 5.54 -8.16
CA GLY A 165 10.28 4.70 -8.33
C GLY A 165 10.23 3.44 -7.47
N ARG A 166 10.98 2.41 -7.86
CA ARG A 166 11.12 1.16 -7.11
C ARG A 166 11.84 1.40 -5.79
N GLY A 167 11.15 1.18 -4.68
CA GLY A 167 11.62 1.46 -3.33
C GLY A 167 11.13 2.79 -2.74
N GLN A 168 10.32 3.55 -3.49
CA GLN A 168 9.71 4.80 -3.03
C GLN A 168 8.44 4.52 -2.22
N ARG A 169 8.12 5.46 -1.32
CA ARG A 169 6.84 5.53 -0.59
C ARG A 169 6.03 6.68 -1.15
N GLU A 170 5.02 6.39 -1.94
CA GLU A 170 4.16 7.41 -2.53
C GLU A 170 2.75 7.29 -1.98
N LEU A 171 2.29 8.33 -1.30
CA LEU A 171 0.98 8.37 -0.66
C LEU A 171 -0.13 8.60 -1.69
N ILE A 172 -1.19 7.81 -1.63
CA ILE A 172 -2.44 8.07 -2.35
C ILE A 172 -3.45 8.64 -1.33
N ILE A 173 -3.85 9.89 -1.51
CA ILE A 173 -4.68 10.61 -0.54
C ILE A 173 -5.88 11.28 -1.22
N GLY A 174 -7.01 11.30 -0.53
CA GLY A 174 -8.25 11.94 -1.01
C GLY A 174 -9.49 11.46 -0.26
N ASP A 175 -10.62 12.09 -0.54
CA ASP A 175 -11.90 11.77 0.10
C ASP A 175 -12.43 10.38 -0.31
N ARG A 176 -13.49 9.95 0.35
CA ARG A 176 -14.19 8.72 -0.02
C ARG A 176 -14.60 8.74 -1.49
N GLN A 177 -14.51 7.57 -2.16
CA GLN A 177 -14.97 7.35 -3.52
C GLN A 177 -14.32 8.22 -4.60
N THR A 178 -13.15 8.81 -4.33
CA THR A 178 -12.38 9.56 -5.33
C THR A 178 -11.52 8.70 -6.27
N GLY A 179 -11.54 7.38 -6.10
CA GLY A 179 -10.82 6.43 -6.96
C GLY A 179 -9.44 6.00 -6.43
N LYS A 180 -9.13 6.20 -5.13
CA LYS A 180 -7.84 5.81 -4.52
C LYS A 180 -7.50 4.33 -4.76
N THR A 181 -8.42 3.44 -4.42
CA THR A 181 -8.26 1.99 -4.62
C THR A 181 -8.09 1.64 -6.10
N ALA A 182 -8.82 2.30 -7.01
CA ALA A 182 -8.70 2.06 -8.45
C ALA A 182 -7.29 2.38 -8.97
N VAL A 183 -6.71 3.51 -8.56
CA VAL A 183 -5.33 3.90 -8.89
C VAL A 183 -4.33 2.83 -8.40
N ALA A 184 -4.49 2.35 -7.18
CA ALA A 184 -3.62 1.31 -6.62
C ALA A 184 -3.75 -0.03 -7.37
N ILE A 185 -4.97 -0.43 -7.74
CA ILE A 185 -5.23 -1.65 -8.51
C ILE A 185 -4.65 -1.54 -9.92
N ASP A 186 -4.79 -0.40 -10.59
CA ASP A 186 -4.17 -0.16 -11.91
C ASP A 186 -2.65 -0.29 -11.84
N ALA A 187 -2.04 0.26 -10.79
CA ALA A 187 -0.60 0.10 -10.56
C ALA A 187 -0.18 -1.36 -10.39
N ILE A 188 -0.98 -2.18 -9.69
CA ILE A 188 -0.75 -3.63 -9.55
C ILE A 188 -0.91 -4.32 -10.91
N ILE A 189 -2.00 -4.06 -11.64
CA ILE A 189 -2.28 -4.68 -12.93
C ILE A 189 -1.13 -4.42 -13.92
N ASN A 190 -0.56 -3.22 -13.90
CA ASN A 190 0.53 -2.85 -14.79
C ASN A 190 1.87 -3.53 -14.48
N GLN A 191 1.98 -4.23 -13.36
CA GLN A 191 3.22 -4.96 -13.04
C GLN A 191 3.35 -6.30 -13.79
N LYS A 192 2.34 -6.68 -14.57
CA LYS A 192 2.39 -7.91 -15.38
C LYS A 192 3.63 -7.94 -16.26
N GLY A 193 4.46 -8.97 -16.09
CA GLY A 193 5.72 -9.12 -16.84
C GLY A 193 6.86 -8.16 -16.45
N GLN A 194 6.68 -7.35 -15.39
CA GLN A 194 7.72 -6.42 -14.91
C GLN A 194 8.64 -7.01 -13.83
N GLY A 195 8.41 -8.26 -13.43
CA GLY A 195 9.21 -8.93 -12.38
C GLY A 195 8.97 -8.35 -10.98
N VAL A 196 7.80 -7.78 -10.73
CA VAL A 196 7.43 -7.19 -9.44
C VAL A 196 6.34 -8.04 -8.80
N THR A 197 6.60 -8.54 -7.59
CA THR A 197 5.59 -9.20 -6.78
C THR A 197 4.77 -8.16 -6.02
N CYS A 198 3.44 -8.27 -6.09
CA CYS A 198 2.56 -7.31 -5.46
C CYS A 198 1.94 -7.87 -4.17
N VAL A 199 1.73 -7.00 -3.18
CA VAL A 199 0.98 -7.29 -1.96
C VAL A 199 -0.11 -6.23 -1.81
N TYR A 200 -1.36 -6.67 -1.76
CA TYR A 200 -2.49 -5.78 -1.48
C TYR A 200 -3.02 -6.07 -0.09
N VAL A 201 -2.94 -5.08 0.79
CA VAL A 201 -3.41 -5.18 2.18
C VAL A 201 -4.71 -4.42 2.34
N ALA A 202 -5.82 -5.14 2.50
CA ALA A 202 -7.14 -4.58 2.79
C ALA A 202 -7.33 -4.45 4.31
N ILE A 203 -7.43 -3.24 4.81
CA ILE A 203 -7.52 -2.94 6.25
C ILE A 203 -8.90 -2.36 6.57
N GLY A 204 -9.69 -3.06 7.37
CA GLY A 204 -11.01 -2.60 7.79
C GLY A 204 -11.99 -2.37 6.63
N GLN A 205 -11.77 -3.03 5.50
CA GLN A 205 -12.65 -2.96 4.33
C GLN A 205 -13.85 -3.90 4.48
N LYS A 206 -14.96 -3.57 3.81
CA LYS A 206 -16.09 -4.51 3.73
C LYS A 206 -15.65 -5.75 2.93
N ALA A 207 -16.06 -6.93 3.37
CA ALA A 207 -15.75 -8.18 2.67
C ALA A 207 -16.16 -8.15 1.18
N SER A 208 -17.29 -7.50 0.85
CA SER A 208 -17.72 -7.29 -0.54
C SER A 208 -16.74 -6.43 -1.35
N SER A 209 -16.13 -5.41 -0.74
CA SER A 209 -15.13 -4.57 -1.40
C SER A 209 -13.85 -5.37 -1.68
N VAL A 210 -13.38 -6.14 -0.71
CA VAL A 210 -12.22 -7.04 -0.89
C VAL A 210 -12.47 -8.04 -2.01
N LYS A 211 -13.66 -8.67 -2.04
CA LYS A 211 -14.06 -9.59 -3.11
C LYS A 211 -14.03 -8.93 -4.48
N ASN A 212 -14.49 -7.68 -4.60
CA ASN A 212 -14.46 -6.95 -5.86
C ASN A 212 -13.02 -6.67 -6.32
N VAL A 213 -12.12 -6.32 -5.41
CA VAL A 213 -10.70 -6.12 -5.71
C VAL A 213 -10.06 -7.43 -6.19
N VAL A 214 -10.25 -8.53 -5.46
CA VAL A 214 -9.74 -9.85 -5.85
C VAL A 214 -10.24 -10.23 -7.25
N ARG A 215 -11.54 -10.04 -7.50
CA ARG A 215 -12.14 -10.31 -8.83
C ARG A 215 -11.53 -9.45 -9.95
N ALA A 216 -11.29 -8.17 -9.69
CA ALA A 216 -10.63 -7.28 -10.66
C ALA A 216 -9.21 -7.75 -10.99
N LEU A 217 -8.44 -8.15 -9.96
CA LEU A 217 -7.10 -8.69 -10.12
C LEU A 217 -7.11 -10.03 -10.87
N GLU A 218 -8.06 -10.92 -10.57
CA GLU A 218 -8.24 -12.20 -11.28
C GLU A 218 -8.58 -11.98 -12.76
N GLN A 219 -9.52 -11.10 -13.06
CA GLN A 219 -9.91 -10.78 -14.43
C GLN A 219 -8.76 -10.18 -15.27
N ALA A 220 -7.88 -9.42 -14.63
CA ALA A 220 -6.69 -8.87 -15.27
C ALA A 220 -5.51 -9.87 -15.34
N GLY A 221 -5.63 -11.05 -14.71
CA GLY A 221 -4.54 -12.03 -14.57
C GLY A 221 -3.44 -11.54 -13.60
N ALA A 222 -3.75 -10.58 -12.73
CA ALA A 222 -2.79 -9.99 -11.80
C ALA A 222 -2.62 -10.83 -10.51
N MET A 223 -3.53 -11.76 -10.21
CA MET A 223 -3.39 -12.66 -9.08
C MET A 223 -2.17 -13.59 -9.22
N GLU A 224 -1.69 -13.84 -10.44
CA GLU A 224 -0.52 -14.69 -10.68
C GLU A 224 0.77 -14.17 -10.00
N TYR A 225 0.82 -12.89 -9.67
CA TYR A 225 1.96 -12.24 -9.00
C TYR A 225 1.55 -11.40 -7.80
N THR A 226 0.34 -11.60 -7.27
CA THR A 226 -0.21 -10.79 -6.16
C THR A 226 -0.57 -11.65 -4.96
N ILE A 227 -0.21 -11.18 -3.77
CA ILE A 227 -0.66 -11.68 -2.48
C ILE A 227 -1.72 -10.70 -1.96
N VAL A 228 -2.86 -11.19 -1.50
CA VAL A 228 -3.89 -10.37 -0.87
C VAL A 228 -3.95 -10.70 0.62
N VAL A 229 -3.73 -9.69 1.46
CA VAL A 229 -3.88 -9.79 2.91
C VAL A 229 -5.14 -9.03 3.30
N ALA A 230 -6.13 -9.70 3.87
CA ALA A 230 -7.39 -9.08 4.22
C ALA A 230 -7.65 -9.15 5.74
N ALA A 231 -7.91 -7.99 6.33
CA ALA A 231 -8.51 -7.84 7.64
C ALA A 231 -9.79 -7.04 7.47
N SER A 232 -10.93 -7.74 7.47
CA SER A 232 -12.22 -7.13 7.17
C SER A 232 -12.71 -6.22 8.31
N ALA A 233 -13.71 -5.38 8.02
CA ALA A 233 -14.31 -4.49 9.03
C ALA A 233 -15.04 -5.25 10.17
N SER A 234 -15.33 -6.54 9.98
CA SER A 234 -15.93 -7.41 10.99
C SER A 234 -14.91 -8.11 11.89
N GLU A 235 -13.63 -8.03 11.54
CA GLU A 235 -12.57 -8.61 12.36
C GLU A 235 -12.15 -7.66 13.50
N SER A 236 -11.47 -8.22 14.50
CA SER A 236 -11.02 -7.44 15.66
C SER A 236 -10.07 -6.31 15.26
N ALA A 237 -10.03 -5.25 16.07
CA ALA A 237 -9.11 -4.14 15.88
C ALA A 237 -7.64 -4.61 15.86
N ALA A 238 -7.31 -5.67 16.61
CA ALA A 238 -5.98 -6.27 16.60
C ALA A 238 -5.61 -6.84 15.22
N MET A 239 -6.51 -7.57 14.59
CA MET A 239 -6.29 -8.13 13.26
C MET A 239 -6.13 -7.03 12.21
N GLN A 240 -6.93 -5.97 12.29
CA GLN A 240 -6.82 -4.83 11.40
C GLN A 240 -5.49 -4.08 11.60
N TYR A 241 -5.04 -3.92 12.84
CA TYR A 241 -3.75 -3.31 13.16
C TYR A 241 -2.56 -4.11 12.62
N VAL A 242 -2.56 -5.42 12.87
CA VAL A 242 -1.45 -6.34 12.53
C VAL A 242 -1.31 -6.55 11.03
N SER A 243 -2.42 -6.54 10.28
CA SER A 243 -2.46 -6.88 8.84
C SER A 243 -1.46 -6.08 7.99
N ALA A 244 -1.26 -4.80 8.28
CA ALA A 244 -0.30 -3.96 7.54
C ALA A 244 1.14 -4.45 7.73
N TYR A 245 1.51 -4.80 8.94
CA TYR A 245 2.85 -5.34 9.25
C TYR A 245 3.05 -6.73 8.65
N SER A 246 2.04 -7.57 8.70
CA SER A 246 2.06 -8.90 8.08
C SER A 246 2.29 -8.81 6.57
N GLY A 247 1.53 -7.96 5.88
CA GLY A 247 1.72 -7.71 4.45
C GLY A 247 3.10 -7.13 4.13
N CYS A 248 3.61 -6.23 4.97
CA CYS A 248 4.94 -5.67 4.83
C CYS A 248 6.02 -6.77 4.89
N THR A 249 5.95 -7.66 5.89
CA THR A 249 6.87 -8.78 6.04
C THR A 249 6.84 -9.73 4.84
N MET A 250 5.64 -9.99 4.28
CA MET A 250 5.51 -10.79 3.06
C MET A 250 6.18 -10.12 1.85
N GLY A 251 6.06 -8.79 1.72
CA GLY A 251 6.74 -8.02 0.67
C GLY A 251 8.26 -7.95 0.84
N GLU A 252 8.72 -7.81 2.07
CA GLU A 252 10.15 -7.77 2.40
C GLU A 252 10.89 -9.07 2.05
N TYR A 253 10.20 -10.20 2.11
CA TYR A 253 10.77 -11.49 1.69
C TYR A 253 11.39 -11.41 0.30
N PHE A 254 10.71 -10.75 -0.64
CA PHE A 254 11.18 -10.59 -2.02
C PHE A 254 12.29 -9.54 -2.10
N ARG A 255 12.13 -8.38 -1.45
CA ARG A 255 13.15 -7.32 -1.39
C ARG A 255 14.49 -7.85 -0.88
N ASP A 256 14.47 -8.56 0.23
CA ASP A 256 15.68 -9.01 0.92
C ASP A 256 16.41 -10.15 0.16
N ARG A 257 15.77 -10.70 -0.88
CA ARG A 257 16.33 -11.68 -1.82
C ARG A 257 16.67 -11.11 -3.19
N GLY A 258 16.77 -9.78 -3.30
CA GLY A 258 17.17 -9.13 -4.54
C GLY A 258 16.09 -9.14 -5.62
N GLN A 259 14.82 -9.13 -5.21
CA GLN A 259 13.65 -9.00 -6.08
C GLN A 259 12.93 -7.68 -5.81
N ASP A 260 12.02 -7.33 -6.69
CA ASP A 260 11.21 -6.13 -6.53
C ASP A 260 9.81 -6.50 -6.06
N ALA A 261 9.29 -5.74 -5.10
CA ALA A 261 7.93 -5.87 -4.62
C ALA A 261 7.22 -4.51 -4.54
N LEU A 262 5.90 -4.55 -4.71
CA LEU A 262 5.00 -3.42 -4.53
C LEU A 262 3.99 -3.77 -3.46
N ILE A 263 3.83 -2.91 -2.45
CA ILE A 263 2.81 -3.08 -1.43
C ILE A 263 1.83 -1.90 -1.43
N VAL A 264 0.54 -2.22 -1.36
CA VAL A 264 -0.56 -1.26 -1.20
C VAL A 264 -1.18 -1.47 0.16
N TYR A 265 -1.35 -0.39 0.93
CA TYR A 265 -2.08 -0.40 2.21
C TYR A 265 -3.41 0.33 2.05
N ASP A 266 -4.53 -0.37 1.98
CA ASP A 266 -5.86 0.19 1.76
C ASP A 266 -6.77 -0.06 2.97
N ASP A 267 -6.84 0.83 3.96
CA ASP A 267 -6.11 2.08 4.12
C ASP A 267 -5.48 2.23 5.52
N LEU A 268 -4.47 3.06 5.62
CA LEU A 268 -3.78 3.34 6.89
C LEU A 268 -4.59 4.22 7.85
N SER A 269 -5.61 4.95 7.36
CA SER A 269 -6.55 5.67 8.24
C SER A 269 -7.30 4.70 9.14
N LYS A 270 -7.77 3.58 8.60
CA LYS A 270 -8.45 2.54 9.38
C LYS A 270 -7.48 1.79 10.30
N GLN A 271 -6.25 1.57 9.87
CA GLN A 271 -5.22 1.01 10.76
C GLN A 271 -5.01 1.91 11.99
N ALA A 272 -4.90 3.22 11.78
CA ALA A 272 -4.76 4.17 12.89
C ALA A 272 -5.97 4.15 13.84
N VAL A 273 -7.19 4.06 13.31
CA VAL A 273 -8.41 3.92 14.12
C VAL A 273 -8.42 2.62 14.91
N ALA A 274 -8.05 1.50 14.30
CA ALA A 274 -7.94 0.21 14.98
C ALA A 274 -6.88 0.26 16.10
N TYR A 275 -5.72 0.85 15.84
CA TYR A 275 -4.69 1.04 16.84
C TYR A 275 -5.10 1.96 17.99
N ARG A 276 -5.88 3.02 17.69
CA ARG A 276 -6.49 3.89 18.71
C ARG A 276 -7.43 3.10 19.61
N GLN A 277 -8.29 2.26 19.05
CA GLN A 277 -9.21 1.41 19.81
C GLN A 277 -8.45 0.48 20.75
N VAL A 278 -7.46 -0.25 20.24
CA VAL A 278 -6.60 -1.14 21.06
C VAL A 278 -5.90 -0.36 22.17
N SER A 279 -5.34 0.81 21.86
CA SER A 279 -4.60 1.64 22.83
C SER A 279 -5.49 2.18 23.95
N LEU A 280 -6.72 2.61 23.62
CA LEU A 280 -7.69 3.09 24.62
C LEU A 280 -8.15 1.96 25.56
N LEU A 281 -8.41 0.78 25.02
CA LEU A 281 -8.78 -0.40 25.80
C LEU A 281 -7.62 -0.86 26.72
N LEU A 282 -6.37 -0.72 26.27
CA LEU A 282 -5.17 -0.93 27.07
C LEU A 282 -4.89 0.21 28.07
N ARG A 283 -5.78 1.21 28.15
CA ARG A 283 -5.66 2.39 29.03
C ARG A 283 -4.39 3.22 28.80
N ARG A 284 -3.86 3.22 27.58
CA ARG A 284 -2.79 4.15 27.20
C ARG A 284 -3.32 5.57 27.15
N PRO A 285 -2.57 6.59 27.63
CA PRO A 285 -3.04 7.97 27.65
C PRO A 285 -3.32 8.46 26.22
N PRO A 286 -4.53 9.02 25.97
CA PRO A 286 -4.87 9.56 24.66
C PRO A 286 -4.21 10.93 24.42
N GLY A 287 -3.80 11.19 23.18
CA GLY A 287 -3.34 12.48 22.68
C GLY A 287 -4.40 13.16 21.79
N ARG A 288 -3.93 13.86 20.74
CA ARG A 288 -4.78 14.56 19.77
C ARG A 288 -5.76 13.58 19.10
N GLU A 289 -7.03 13.95 19.02
CA GLU A 289 -8.13 13.14 18.46
C GLU A 289 -8.24 11.74 19.09
N ALA A 290 -7.86 11.64 20.37
CA ALA A 290 -7.79 10.39 21.13
C ALA A 290 -6.82 9.33 20.56
N PHE A 291 -5.95 9.67 19.64
CA PHE A 291 -4.88 8.78 19.19
C PHE A 291 -3.81 8.64 20.27
N PRO A 292 -3.16 7.48 20.39
CA PRO A 292 -2.02 7.32 21.30
C PRO A 292 -0.83 8.15 20.84
N GLY A 293 0.07 8.53 21.75
CA GLY A 293 1.22 9.37 21.45
C GLY A 293 2.20 8.78 20.42
N ASP A 294 2.16 7.48 20.22
CA ASP A 294 3.02 6.75 19.27
C ASP A 294 2.37 6.46 17.92
N VAL A 295 1.24 7.11 17.57
CA VAL A 295 0.59 6.89 16.27
C VAL A 295 1.47 7.32 15.08
N PHE A 296 2.33 8.32 15.25
CA PHE A 296 3.33 8.66 14.24
C PHE A 296 4.31 7.49 14.05
N TYR A 297 4.80 6.93 15.13
CA TYR A 297 5.70 5.78 15.10
C TYR A 297 5.05 4.51 14.54
N LEU A 298 3.74 4.33 14.73
CA LEU A 298 2.96 3.27 14.07
C LEU A 298 3.18 3.25 12.55
N HIS A 299 3.02 4.39 11.90
CA HIS A 299 3.14 4.49 10.45
C HIS A 299 4.60 4.64 9.99
N SER A 300 5.45 5.35 10.74
CA SER A 300 6.84 5.54 10.35
C SER A 300 7.64 4.25 10.38
N ARG A 301 7.51 3.41 11.43
CA ARG A 301 8.21 2.13 11.49
C ARG A 301 7.71 1.13 10.43
N LEU A 302 6.46 1.25 9.97
CA LEU A 302 5.93 0.48 8.86
C LEU A 302 6.49 0.96 7.52
N LEU A 303 6.33 2.25 7.22
CA LEU A 303 6.65 2.83 5.92
C LEU A 303 8.16 2.94 5.66
N GLU A 304 8.98 3.11 6.70
CA GLU A 304 10.45 3.10 6.55
C GLU A 304 11.01 1.74 6.11
N ARG A 305 10.24 0.68 6.26
CA ARG A 305 10.61 -0.66 5.74
C ARG A 305 10.53 -0.73 4.21
N ALA A 306 9.75 0.14 3.58
CA ALA A 306 9.77 0.31 2.13
C ALA A 306 11.03 1.07 1.72
N ALA A 307 11.88 0.40 0.96
CA ALA A 307 13.17 0.92 0.54
C ALA A 307 13.72 0.16 -0.67
N ARG A 308 14.68 0.74 -1.35
CA ARG A 308 15.56 0.03 -2.25
C ARG A 308 16.84 -0.33 -1.50
N VAL A 309 17.19 -1.60 -1.49
CA VAL A 309 18.40 -2.12 -0.83
C VAL A 309 19.48 -2.43 -1.85
N ASN A 310 20.74 -2.22 -1.46
CA ASN A 310 21.90 -2.46 -2.31
C ASN A 310 22.29 -3.95 -2.36
N ALA A 311 23.20 -4.27 -3.26
CA ALA A 311 23.64 -5.64 -3.49
C ALA A 311 24.37 -6.25 -2.29
N ASP A 312 25.12 -5.45 -1.53
CA ASP A 312 25.86 -5.91 -0.34
C ASP A 312 24.90 -6.35 0.76
N TYR A 313 23.82 -5.62 0.94
CA TYR A 313 22.76 -6.00 1.88
C TYR A 313 22.11 -7.33 1.49
N VAL A 314 21.74 -7.49 0.21
CA VAL A 314 21.11 -8.72 -0.29
C VAL A 314 22.08 -9.92 -0.16
N GLU A 315 23.35 -9.75 -0.49
CA GLU A 315 24.36 -10.80 -0.34
C GLU A 315 24.53 -11.21 1.13
N ALA A 316 24.62 -10.23 2.04
CA ALA A 316 24.73 -10.49 3.46
C ALA A 316 23.47 -11.18 4.03
N PHE A 317 22.27 -10.72 3.64
CA PHE A 317 21.01 -11.29 4.09
C PHE A 317 20.83 -12.74 3.61
N THR A 318 21.18 -13.01 2.36
CA THR A 318 21.08 -14.35 1.74
C THR A 318 22.30 -15.23 2.03
N LYS A 319 23.22 -14.78 2.89
CA LYS A 319 24.46 -15.51 3.23
C LYS A 319 25.29 -15.91 1.99
N GLY A 320 25.29 -15.05 0.97
CA GLY A 320 26.04 -15.25 -0.26
C GLY A 320 25.31 -16.06 -1.35
N GLU A 321 24.06 -16.48 -1.13
CA GLU A 321 23.28 -17.19 -2.16
C GLU A 321 22.94 -16.28 -3.36
N VAL A 322 22.64 -15.01 -3.10
CA VAL A 322 22.31 -14.01 -4.13
C VAL A 322 23.38 -12.93 -4.15
N LYS A 323 24.06 -12.77 -5.30
CA LYS A 323 25.13 -11.79 -5.48
C LYS A 323 24.82 -10.79 -6.58
N GLY A 324 25.24 -9.53 -6.36
CA GLY A 324 25.17 -8.48 -7.37
C GLY A 324 23.75 -8.03 -7.72
N LYS A 325 22.73 -8.42 -6.94
CA LYS A 325 21.34 -8.02 -7.15
C LYS A 325 20.89 -7.05 -6.09
N THR A 326 20.20 -6.00 -6.51
CA THR A 326 19.48 -5.07 -5.62
C THR A 326 18.04 -5.52 -5.46
N GLY A 327 17.41 -5.20 -4.34
CA GLY A 327 15.99 -5.47 -4.11
C GLY A 327 15.23 -4.19 -3.78
N SER A 328 13.92 -4.20 -3.98
CA SER A 328 13.09 -3.06 -3.59
C SER A 328 11.73 -3.48 -3.03
N LEU A 329 11.22 -2.67 -2.11
CA LEU A 329 9.83 -2.69 -1.67
C LEU A 329 9.29 -1.28 -1.83
N THR A 330 8.40 -1.09 -2.80
CA THR A 330 7.70 0.17 -3.07
C THR A 330 6.39 0.16 -2.31
N ALA A 331 6.07 1.24 -1.61
CA ALA A 331 4.82 1.35 -0.85
C ALA A 331 3.89 2.40 -1.45
N LEU A 332 2.64 2.03 -1.62
CA LEU A 332 1.52 2.91 -1.94
C LEU A 332 0.52 2.90 -0.78
N PRO A 333 0.78 3.62 0.31
CA PRO A 333 -0.18 3.80 1.38
C PRO A 333 -1.35 4.64 0.91
N ILE A 334 -2.56 4.28 1.34
CA ILE A 334 -3.78 5.05 1.09
C ILE A 334 -4.21 5.71 2.39
N ILE A 335 -4.53 7.00 2.31
CA ILE A 335 -5.14 7.78 3.40
C ILE A 335 -6.45 8.37 2.92
N GLU A 336 -7.49 8.26 3.74
CA GLU A 336 -8.77 8.88 3.52
C GLU A 336 -8.85 10.24 4.21
N THR A 337 -9.22 11.29 3.46
CA THR A 337 -9.52 12.61 3.99
C THR A 337 -11.04 12.80 4.14
N GLN A 338 -11.42 13.82 4.89
CA GLN A 338 -12.80 14.30 5.00
C GLN A 338 -12.84 15.73 4.45
N ALA A 339 -13.69 15.97 3.46
CA ALA A 339 -13.86 17.28 2.80
C ALA A 339 -12.52 17.89 2.28
N GLY A 340 -11.58 17.05 1.84
CA GLY A 340 -10.30 17.48 1.33
C GLY A 340 -9.31 17.99 2.40
N ASP A 341 -9.61 17.81 3.70
CA ASP A 341 -8.74 18.30 4.78
C ASP A 341 -7.47 17.46 4.92
N VAL A 342 -6.38 17.94 4.35
CA VAL A 342 -5.04 17.35 4.46
C VAL A 342 -4.31 17.78 5.74
N SER A 343 -4.85 18.74 6.49
CA SER A 343 -4.27 19.26 7.73
C SER A 343 -4.67 18.44 8.97
N ALA A 344 -5.58 17.48 8.81
CA ALA A 344 -5.96 16.54 9.85
C ALA A 344 -4.75 15.73 10.36
N PHE A 345 -4.85 15.19 11.56
CA PHE A 345 -3.71 14.63 12.29
C PHE A 345 -3.03 13.46 11.56
N VAL A 346 -3.78 12.45 11.16
CA VAL A 346 -3.22 11.27 10.48
C VAL A 346 -2.69 11.59 9.08
N PRO A 347 -3.43 12.32 8.21
CA PRO A 347 -2.90 12.77 6.92
C PRO A 347 -1.55 13.50 7.02
N THR A 348 -1.45 14.48 7.92
CA THR A 348 -0.21 15.27 8.11
C THR A 348 0.97 14.38 8.50
N ASN A 349 0.77 13.41 9.38
CA ASN A 349 1.80 12.48 9.79
C ASN A 349 2.30 11.66 8.59
N VAL A 350 1.40 11.07 7.81
CA VAL A 350 1.77 10.19 6.70
C VAL A 350 2.40 10.97 5.54
N ILE A 351 1.94 12.18 5.24
CA ILE A 351 2.57 13.09 4.25
C ILE A 351 4.04 13.36 4.63
N SER A 352 4.33 13.54 5.93
CA SER A 352 5.71 13.80 6.39
C SER A 352 6.63 12.59 6.28
N ILE A 353 6.08 11.36 6.39
CA ILE A 353 6.84 10.11 6.32
C ILE A 353 7.12 9.71 4.87
N THR A 354 6.23 10.02 3.95
CA THR A 354 6.29 9.56 2.55
C THR A 354 7.17 10.45 1.67
N ASP A 355 7.57 9.90 0.52
CA ASP A 355 8.44 10.57 -0.46
C ASP A 355 7.64 11.37 -1.50
N GLY A 356 6.38 11.68 -1.19
CA GLY A 356 5.45 12.42 -2.02
C GLY A 356 4.02 11.93 -1.85
N GLN A 357 3.11 12.57 -2.58
CA GLN A 357 1.68 12.23 -2.55
C GLN A 357 1.02 12.43 -3.91
N ILE A 358 0.09 11.53 -4.21
CA ILE A 358 -0.90 11.61 -5.29
C ILE A 358 -2.22 12.04 -4.65
N PHE A 359 -2.62 13.27 -4.86
CA PHE A 359 -3.85 13.83 -4.30
C PHE A 359 -5.03 13.68 -5.28
N LEU A 360 -6.08 12.98 -4.84
CA LEU A 360 -7.32 12.79 -5.58
C LEU A 360 -8.39 13.74 -5.05
N GLU A 361 -8.85 14.64 -5.91
CA GLU A 361 -9.76 15.72 -5.56
C GLU A 361 -11.20 15.41 -5.96
N THR A 362 -12.14 15.60 -5.03
CA THR A 362 -13.57 15.32 -5.23
C THR A 362 -14.17 16.20 -6.33
N SER A 363 -13.78 17.47 -6.43
CA SER A 363 -14.26 18.40 -7.46
C SER A 363 -13.90 17.91 -8.87
N LEU A 364 -12.68 17.44 -9.08
CA LEU A 364 -12.23 16.86 -10.35
C LEU A 364 -12.98 15.56 -10.68
N PHE A 365 -13.19 14.71 -9.67
CA PHE A 365 -13.94 13.47 -9.84
C PHE A 365 -15.38 13.73 -10.28
N ASN A 366 -16.05 14.70 -9.66
CA ASN A 366 -17.42 15.09 -9.99
C ASN A 366 -17.51 15.79 -11.36
N ALA A 367 -16.44 16.50 -11.78
CA ALA A 367 -16.32 17.07 -13.11
C ALA A 367 -16.02 16.03 -14.22
N GLY A 368 -15.94 14.74 -13.86
CA GLY A 368 -15.68 13.66 -14.80
C GLY A 368 -14.22 13.52 -15.23
N ILE A 369 -13.29 14.17 -14.54
CA ILE A 369 -11.85 14.00 -14.73
C ILE A 369 -11.41 12.80 -13.90
N ARG A 370 -11.11 11.69 -14.56
CA ARG A 370 -10.74 10.42 -13.92
C ARG A 370 -9.53 9.80 -14.60
N PRO A 371 -8.46 9.48 -13.82
CA PRO A 371 -8.31 9.67 -12.37
C PRO A 371 -8.32 11.15 -11.98
N ALA A 372 -8.88 11.43 -10.79
CA ALA A 372 -9.12 12.80 -10.32
C ALA A 372 -7.86 13.42 -9.67
N ILE A 373 -6.71 13.29 -10.32
CA ILE A 373 -5.42 13.70 -9.78
C ILE A 373 -5.24 15.21 -9.88
N ASN A 374 -5.05 15.86 -8.76
CA ASN A 374 -4.69 17.27 -8.71
C ASN A 374 -3.18 17.44 -8.90
N ALA A 375 -2.76 17.83 -10.12
CA ALA A 375 -1.36 18.03 -10.47
C ALA A 375 -0.66 19.17 -9.69
N GLY A 376 -1.42 20.11 -9.13
CA GLY A 376 -0.89 21.26 -8.40
C GLY A 376 -0.33 20.90 -7.01
N ILE A 377 -1.00 19.98 -6.32
CA ILE A 377 -0.64 19.57 -4.94
C ILE A 377 -0.09 18.15 -4.85
N SER A 378 -0.10 17.41 -5.96
CA SER A 378 0.56 16.11 -6.06
C SER A 378 2.06 16.30 -6.32
N VAL A 379 2.90 15.58 -5.58
CA VAL A 379 4.36 15.74 -5.62
C VAL A 379 5.03 14.37 -5.53
N SER A 380 6.03 14.14 -6.38
CA SER A 380 7.00 13.05 -6.22
C SER A 380 8.37 13.67 -5.89
N ARG A 381 8.95 13.31 -4.73
CA ARG A 381 10.27 13.80 -4.34
C ARG A 381 11.41 13.12 -5.13
N VAL A 382 11.16 11.97 -5.71
CA VAL A 382 12.10 11.27 -6.60
C VAL A 382 12.07 11.89 -8.00
N GLY A 383 10.87 12.22 -8.47
CA GLY A 383 10.66 12.95 -9.73
C GLY A 383 11.23 12.22 -10.95
N GLY A 384 11.91 12.96 -11.83
CA GLY A 384 12.39 12.44 -13.10
C GLY A 384 13.41 11.29 -13.04
N SER A 385 13.97 10.97 -11.85
CA SER A 385 14.80 9.79 -11.66
C SER A 385 13.97 8.48 -11.66
N ALA A 386 12.66 8.60 -11.37
CA ALA A 386 11.69 7.52 -11.41
C ALA A 386 10.94 7.41 -12.74
N GLN A 387 11.39 8.09 -13.78
CA GLN A 387 10.80 8.01 -15.12
C GLN A 387 11.68 7.25 -16.10
N THR A 388 11.06 6.56 -17.05
CA THR A 388 11.78 6.07 -18.23
C THR A 388 12.29 7.26 -19.03
N LYS A 389 13.39 7.08 -19.76
CA LYS A 389 13.94 8.16 -20.61
C LYS A 389 12.92 8.67 -21.62
N LEU A 390 12.09 7.77 -22.12
CA LEU A 390 11.02 8.08 -23.08
C LEU A 390 9.96 9.01 -22.47
N ILE A 391 9.40 8.64 -21.31
CA ILE A 391 8.38 9.44 -20.64
C ILE A 391 8.97 10.75 -20.12
N LYS A 392 10.18 10.73 -19.56
CA LYS A 392 10.86 11.93 -19.07
C LYS A 392 11.03 13.00 -20.16
N GLY A 393 11.41 12.59 -21.38
CA GLY A 393 11.53 13.50 -22.52
C GLY A 393 10.22 14.13 -22.96
N LEU A 394 9.09 13.46 -22.71
CA LEU A 394 7.77 13.89 -23.19
C LEU A 394 6.92 14.59 -22.11
N SER A 395 7.22 14.39 -20.83
CA SER A 395 6.38 14.88 -19.72
C SER A 395 6.71 16.31 -19.26
N GLY A 396 7.88 16.85 -19.63
CA GLY A 396 8.37 18.11 -19.08
C GLY A 396 7.46 19.33 -19.27
N GLY A 397 6.74 19.41 -20.41
CA GLY A 397 5.81 20.51 -20.71
C GLY A 397 4.41 20.33 -20.11
N ILE A 398 3.96 19.09 -19.88
CA ILE A 398 2.57 18.78 -19.53
C ILE A 398 2.15 19.40 -18.19
N ARG A 399 3.00 19.32 -17.19
CA ARG A 399 2.72 19.90 -15.88
C ARG A 399 2.62 21.43 -15.93
N THR A 400 3.49 22.06 -16.72
CA THR A 400 3.48 23.52 -16.95
C THR A 400 2.22 23.93 -17.71
N ASP A 401 1.88 23.22 -18.78
CA ASP A 401 0.67 23.47 -19.58
C ASP A 401 -0.60 23.37 -18.74
N LEU A 402 -0.69 22.37 -17.84
CA LEU A 402 -1.83 22.21 -16.94
C LEU A 402 -1.89 23.28 -15.85
N ALA A 403 -0.76 23.74 -15.31
CA ALA A 403 -0.73 24.82 -14.34
C ALA A 403 -1.21 26.13 -14.97
N GLN A 404 -0.68 26.48 -16.14
CA GLN A 404 -1.12 27.65 -16.91
C GLN A 404 -2.59 27.57 -17.30
N TYR A 405 -3.05 26.40 -17.75
CA TYR A 405 -4.46 26.19 -18.06
C TYR A 405 -5.37 26.47 -16.88
N ARG A 406 -5.03 26.00 -15.68
CA ARG A 406 -5.85 26.23 -14.48
C ARG A 406 -5.95 27.69 -14.10
N GLU A 407 -4.83 28.41 -14.16
CA GLU A 407 -4.79 29.85 -13.90
C GLU A 407 -5.63 30.61 -14.94
N LEU A 408 -5.41 30.33 -16.21
CA LEU A 408 -6.14 30.99 -17.31
C LEU A 408 -7.64 30.64 -17.33
N ALA A 409 -8.01 29.39 -17.03
CA ALA A 409 -9.41 28.96 -16.98
C ALA A 409 -10.20 29.69 -15.89
N ALA A 410 -9.57 30.00 -14.74
CA ALA A 410 -10.19 30.80 -13.69
C ALA A 410 -10.43 32.24 -14.16
N PHE A 411 -9.51 32.85 -14.88
CA PHE A 411 -9.68 34.19 -15.45
C PHE A 411 -10.66 34.23 -16.61
N ALA A 412 -10.67 33.22 -17.47
CA ALA A 412 -11.54 33.14 -18.66
C ALA A 412 -13.04 33.16 -18.33
N GLN A 413 -13.43 32.77 -17.10
CA GLN A 413 -14.81 32.86 -16.64
C GLN A 413 -15.31 34.31 -16.48
N PHE A 414 -14.39 35.25 -16.33
CA PHE A 414 -14.70 36.68 -16.07
C PHE A 414 -14.33 37.62 -17.24
N ALA A 415 -13.55 37.14 -18.19
CA ALA A 415 -13.06 37.96 -19.30
C ALA A 415 -13.93 37.78 -20.57
N SER A 416 -14.46 38.88 -21.07
CA SER A 416 -15.27 38.89 -22.31
C SER A 416 -14.43 38.76 -23.60
N ASP A 417 -13.18 39.24 -23.58
CA ASP A 417 -12.27 39.20 -24.72
C ASP A 417 -10.92 38.56 -24.30
N LEU A 418 -10.61 37.42 -24.90
CA LEU A 418 -9.32 36.75 -24.77
C LEU A 418 -8.51 36.96 -26.05
N ASP A 419 -7.22 37.29 -25.88
CA ASP A 419 -6.28 37.33 -26.98
C ASP A 419 -6.05 35.91 -27.59
N ASP A 420 -5.58 35.86 -28.84
CA ASP A 420 -5.42 34.58 -29.55
C ASP A 420 -4.38 33.66 -28.91
N ALA A 421 -3.37 34.19 -28.23
CA ALA A 421 -2.35 33.42 -27.52
C ALA A 421 -2.95 32.73 -26.30
N THR A 422 -3.69 33.46 -25.49
CA THR A 422 -4.40 32.93 -24.31
C THR A 422 -5.44 31.89 -24.71
N ARG A 423 -6.17 32.12 -25.81
CA ARG A 423 -7.14 31.15 -26.33
C ARG A 423 -6.47 29.84 -26.74
N LYS A 424 -5.33 29.89 -27.45
CA LYS A 424 -4.55 28.70 -27.83
C LYS A 424 -4.04 27.92 -26.62
N GLN A 425 -3.60 28.62 -25.57
CA GLN A 425 -3.16 27.96 -24.33
C GLN A 425 -4.31 27.27 -23.60
N LEU A 426 -5.49 27.89 -23.56
CA LEU A 426 -6.70 27.28 -22.98
C LEU A 426 -7.13 26.06 -23.78
N ASP A 427 -7.16 26.14 -25.10
CA ASP A 427 -7.51 25.04 -25.98
C ASP A 427 -6.54 23.86 -25.83
N ARG A 428 -5.24 24.14 -25.76
CA ARG A 428 -4.21 23.12 -25.52
C ARG A 428 -4.37 22.48 -24.16
N GLY A 429 -4.52 23.25 -23.10
CA GLY A 429 -4.71 22.76 -21.74
C GLY A 429 -5.98 21.92 -21.58
N ALA A 430 -7.06 22.29 -22.25
CA ALA A 430 -8.30 21.51 -22.30
C ALA A 430 -8.07 20.12 -22.95
N ARG A 431 -7.33 20.07 -24.06
CA ARG A 431 -6.98 18.81 -24.72
C ARG A 431 -6.06 17.94 -23.90
N VAL A 432 -5.05 18.52 -23.26
CA VAL A 432 -4.17 17.79 -22.32
C VAL A 432 -4.98 17.22 -21.15
N THR A 433 -5.89 18.00 -20.58
CA THR A 433 -6.78 17.54 -19.49
C THR A 433 -7.65 16.37 -19.93
N GLU A 434 -8.22 16.44 -21.15
CA GLU A 434 -9.03 15.35 -21.69
C GLU A 434 -8.19 14.11 -21.99
N LEU A 435 -6.99 14.29 -22.58
CA LEU A 435 -6.06 13.20 -22.88
C LEU A 435 -5.63 12.43 -21.64
N LEU A 436 -5.46 13.11 -20.50
CA LEU A 436 -5.04 12.47 -19.25
C LEU A 436 -6.14 11.64 -18.57
N LYS A 437 -7.39 11.73 -19.03
CA LYS A 437 -8.44 10.81 -18.58
C LYS A 437 -8.12 9.39 -19.02
N GLN A 438 -8.44 8.45 -18.16
CA GLN A 438 -8.19 7.03 -18.39
C GLN A 438 -9.22 6.18 -17.66
N ALA A 439 -9.72 5.13 -18.32
CA ALA A 439 -10.67 4.20 -17.73
C ALA A 439 -9.99 3.37 -16.61
N GLN A 440 -10.78 2.94 -15.64
CA GLN A 440 -10.31 2.03 -14.58
C GLN A 440 -9.90 0.68 -15.18
N TYR A 441 -8.92 0.05 -14.57
CA TYR A 441 -8.40 -1.27 -14.93
C TYR A 441 -7.89 -1.35 -16.37
N SER A 442 -7.39 -0.24 -16.86
CA SER A 442 -6.88 -0.10 -18.22
C SER A 442 -5.53 0.62 -18.25
N PRO A 443 -4.51 0.10 -17.55
CA PRO A 443 -3.18 0.70 -17.59
C PRO A 443 -2.57 0.59 -18.98
N LEU A 444 -1.79 1.60 -19.36
CA LEU A 444 -1.16 1.68 -20.68
C LEU A 444 0.31 1.23 -20.64
N PRO A 445 0.76 0.45 -21.63
CA PRO A 445 2.17 0.22 -21.88
C PRO A 445 2.92 1.53 -22.18
N VAL A 446 4.21 1.56 -21.85
CA VAL A 446 5.06 2.78 -22.01
C VAL A 446 5.03 3.34 -23.43
N ALA A 447 5.10 2.50 -24.45
CA ALA A 447 5.08 2.95 -25.85
C ALA A 447 3.79 3.66 -26.24
N LEU A 448 2.65 3.14 -25.81
CA LEU A 448 1.34 3.75 -26.13
C LEU A 448 1.14 5.05 -25.34
N MET A 449 1.52 5.06 -24.07
CA MET A 449 1.52 6.28 -23.26
C MET A 449 2.40 7.36 -23.89
N ALA A 450 3.61 7.00 -24.30
CA ALA A 450 4.53 7.89 -24.98
C ALA A 450 3.95 8.43 -26.30
N SER A 451 3.26 7.58 -27.07
CA SER A 451 2.61 8.01 -28.32
C SER A 451 1.53 9.05 -28.09
N SER A 452 0.71 8.90 -27.03
CA SER A 452 -0.29 9.90 -26.64
C SER A 452 0.36 11.23 -26.25
N LEU A 453 1.39 11.18 -25.38
CA LEU A 453 2.11 12.36 -24.92
C LEU A 453 2.86 13.05 -26.09
N PHE A 454 3.45 12.26 -26.98
CA PHE A 454 4.11 12.78 -28.18
C PHE A 454 3.14 13.49 -29.11
N ALA A 455 1.97 12.90 -29.36
CA ALA A 455 0.95 13.47 -30.23
C ALA A 455 0.47 14.85 -29.73
N VAL A 456 0.23 15.00 -28.43
CA VAL A 456 -0.18 16.30 -27.86
C VAL A 456 0.97 17.30 -27.86
N ASN A 457 2.20 16.89 -27.51
CA ASN A 457 3.35 17.78 -27.46
C ASN A 457 3.77 18.33 -28.82
N LYS A 458 3.65 17.52 -29.89
CA LYS A 458 3.97 17.92 -31.27
C LYS A 458 2.80 18.60 -32.00
N GLY A 459 1.69 18.88 -31.30
CA GLY A 459 0.56 19.60 -31.86
C GLY A 459 -0.33 18.79 -32.80
N PHE A 460 -0.18 17.46 -32.85
CA PHE A 460 -1.03 16.62 -33.70
C PHE A 460 -2.52 16.63 -33.32
N MET A 461 -2.81 17.05 -32.09
CA MET A 461 -4.16 17.13 -31.54
C MET A 461 -4.74 18.56 -31.56
N ASP A 462 -4.01 19.58 -32.01
CA ASP A 462 -4.42 20.99 -31.89
C ASP A 462 -5.69 21.33 -32.65
N ASP A 463 -5.98 20.63 -33.74
CA ASP A 463 -7.19 20.76 -34.55
C ASP A 463 -8.28 19.71 -34.24
N ILE A 464 -8.02 18.81 -33.25
CA ILE A 464 -9.00 17.84 -32.82
C ILE A 464 -9.92 18.47 -31.77
N GLU A 465 -11.23 18.30 -31.92
CA GLU A 465 -12.19 18.72 -30.90
C GLU A 465 -11.93 18.02 -29.58
N VAL A 466 -12.02 18.75 -28.47
CA VAL A 466 -11.76 18.22 -27.10
C VAL A 466 -12.54 16.91 -26.87
N LYS A 467 -13.80 16.84 -27.27
CA LYS A 467 -14.65 15.64 -27.11
C LYS A 467 -14.16 14.43 -27.88
N LYS A 468 -13.37 14.63 -28.94
CA LYS A 468 -12.85 13.56 -29.81
C LYS A 468 -11.42 13.11 -29.41
N VAL A 469 -10.76 13.76 -28.44
CA VAL A 469 -9.37 13.47 -28.05
C VAL A 469 -9.19 12.01 -27.63
N LEU A 470 -10.06 11.48 -26.77
CA LEU A 470 -9.98 10.09 -26.34
C LEU A 470 -10.27 9.08 -27.45
N SER A 471 -11.18 9.43 -28.39
CA SER A 471 -11.45 8.59 -29.57
C SER A 471 -10.25 8.59 -30.51
N PHE A 472 -9.59 9.74 -30.69
CA PHE A 472 -8.35 9.86 -31.45
C PHE A 472 -7.25 9.02 -30.82
N GLU A 473 -7.03 9.13 -29.50
CA GLU A 473 -6.05 8.33 -28.77
C GLU A 473 -6.30 6.83 -28.96
N SER A 474 -7.53 6.38 -28.73
CA SER A 474 -7.89 4.96 -28.85
C SER A 474 -7.67 4.44 -30.29
N GLY A 475 -8.07 5.21 -31.31
CA GLY A 475 -7.83 4.87 -32.69
C GLY A 475 -6.33 4.84 -33.04
N LEU A 476 -5.56 5.82 -32.55
CA LEU A 476 -4.11 5.86 -32.72
C LEU A 476 -3.44 4.65 -32.12
N HIS A 477 -3.80 4.27 -30.89
CA HIS A 477 -3.24 3.09 -30.25
C HIS A 477 -3.53 1.81 -31.03
N GLN A 478 -4.76 1.66 -31.54
CA GLN A 478 -5.12 0.51 -32.36
C GLN A 478 -4.32 0.49 -33.67
N PHE A 479 -4.20 1.64 -34.33
CA PHE A 479 -3.43 1.78 -35.58
C PHE A 479 -1.95 1.45 -35.36
N LEU A 480 -1.34 1.95 -34.29
CA LEU A 480 0.06 1.66 -33.95
C LEU A 480 0.28 0.18 -33.70
N LYS A 481 -0.59 -0.48 -32.93
CA LYS A 481 -0.51 -1.93 -32.70
C LYS A 481 -0.62 -2.75 -33.98
N THR A 482 -1.47 -2.33 -34.92
CA THR A 482 -1.76 -3.10 -36.13
C THR A 482 -0.70 -2.86 -37.20
N SER A 483 -0.32 -1.60 -37.44
CA SER A 483 0.51 -1.20 -38.57
C SER A 483 1.96 -0.91 -38.22
N TYR A 484 2.27 -0.63 -36.95
CA TYR A 484 3.59 -0.26 -36.45
C TYR A 484 3.96 -1.05 -35.20
N GLY A 485 3.55 -2.32 -35.11
CA GLY A 485 3.81 -3.19 -33.96
C GLY A 485 5.28 -3.29 -33.59
N ALA A 486 6.17 -3.39 -34.57
CA ALA A 486 7.62 -3.43 -34.36
C ALA A 486 8.17 -2.15 -33.68
N LEU A 487 7.62 -0.97 -33.99
CA LEU A 487 7.96 0.28 -33.30
C LEU A 487 7.47 0.26 -31.85
N VAL A 488 6.24 -0.19 -31.62
CA VAL A 488 5.65 -0.30 -30.28
C VAL A 488 6.48 -1.25 -29.41
N ASP A 489 6.89 -2.39 -29.94
CA ASP A 489 7.72 -3.37 -29.22
C ASP A 489 9.09 -2.79 -28.88
N ARG A 490 9.77 -2.14 -29.85
CA ARG A 490 11.06 -1.48 -29.60
C ARG A 490 10.97 -0.42 -28.52
N LEU A 491 9.94 0.42 -28.53
CA LEU A 491 9.75 1.48 -27.52
C LEU A 491 9.42 0.92 -26.15
N ASN A 492 8.66 -0.17 -26.07
CA ASN A 492 8.39 -0.87 -24.81
C ASN A 492 9.65 -1.52 -24.21
N GLU A 493 10.52 -2.09 -25.06
CA GLU A 493 11.75 -2.74 -24.63
C GLU A 493 12.82 -1.72 -24.22
N LYS A 494 13.14 -0.77 -25.10
CA LYS A 494 14.21 0.22 -24.88
C LYS A 494 13.82 1.32 -23.91
N LYS A 495 12.52 1.66 -23.81
CA LYS A 495 11.97 2.74 -22.97
C LYS A 495 12.66 4.10 -23.21
N ALA A 496 13.16 4.32 -24.42
CA ALA A 496 13.85 5.51 -24.90
C ALA A 496 13.75 5.58 -26.42
N PHE A 497 13.75 6.80 -26.97
CA PHE A 497 13.99 7.00 -28.40
C PHE A 497 15.45 6.67 -28.74
N ASP A 498 15.69 6.25 -29.99
CA ASP A 498 17.05 6.05 -30.50
C ASP A 498 17.78 7.41 -30.63
N LYS A 499 19.11 7.36 -30.60
CA LYS A 499 19.94 8.58 -30.70
C LYS A 499 19.96 9.18 -32.11
N GLU A 500 19.58 8.39 -33.10
CA GLU A 500 19.59 8.80 -34.51
C GLU A 500 18.27 9.47 -34.92
N GLY A 501 17.24 9.48 -34.05
CA GLY A 501 15.94 10.08 -34.30
C GLY A 501 15.04 9.28 -35.23
N LYS A 502 15.38 8.02 -35.52
CA LYS A 502 14.60 7.15 -36.40
C LYS A 502 13.26 6.76 -35.80
N ASP A 503 13.27 6.39 -34.48
CA ASP A 503 12.06 6.02 -33.76
C ASP A 503 11.07 7.22 -33.70
N GLU A 504 11.60 8.44 -33.48
CA GLU A 504 10.80 9.67 -33.46
C GLU A 504 10.22 10.01 -34.85
N ALA A 505 11.01 9.85 -35.92
CA ALA A 505 10.57 10.06 -37.28
C ALA A 505 9.50 9.02 -37.68
N GLU A 506 9.69 7.74 -37.32
CA GLU A 506 8.73 6.68 -37.60
C GLU A 506 7.40 6.91 -36.85
N LEU A 507 7.45 7.33 -35.59
CA LEU A 507 6.28 7.68 -34.79
C LEU A 507 5.54 8.90 -35.40
N THR A 508 6.27 9.93 -35.85
CA THR A 508 5.73 11.09 -36.53
C THR A 508 5.01 10.70 -37.81
N ALA A 509 5.62 9.84 -38.62
CA ALA A 509 5.01 9.33 -39.86
C ALA A 509 3.74 8.52 -39.56
N ALA A 510 3.76 7.67 -38.55
CA ALA A 510 2.63 6.86 -38.12
C ALA A 510 1.43 7.73 -37.68
N ILE A 511 1.68 8.72 -36.82
CA ILE A 511 0.62 9.63 -36.34
C ILE A 511 0.07 10.47 -37.50
N THR A 512 0.92 10.95 -38.40
CA THR A 512 0.49 11.70 -39.58
C THR A 512 -0.37 10.86 -40.50
N ALA A 513 -0.01 9.61 -40.73
CA ALA A 513 -0.80 8.67 -41.53
C ALA A 513 -2.17 8.38 -40.89
N PHE A 514 -2.19 8.11 -39.56
CA PHE A 514 -3.43 7.89 -38.83
C PHE A 514 -4.35 9.13 -38.91
N LYS A 515 -3.79 10.32 -38.67
CA LYS A 515 -4.54 11.57 -38.66
C LYS A 515 -5.27 11.84 -39.98
N LYS A 516 -4.68 11.47 -41.12
CA LYS A 516 -5.32 11.60 -42.44
C LYS A 516 -6.56 10.69 -42.62
N SER A 517 -6.61 9.59 -41.87
CA SER A 517 -7.74 8.65 -41.89
C SER A 517 -8.76 8.93 -40.78
N PHE A 518 -8.41 9.76 -39.80
CA PHE A 518 -9.29 10.16 -38.71
C PHE A 518 -10.07 11.39 -39.13
N ALA A 519 -11.27 11.21 -39.65
CA ALA A 519 -12.16 12.27 -40.12
C ALA A 519 -13.23 12.63 -39.08
#